data_26bac2b2c38cbc7195bd00f31779b26d
#
_entry.id   26bac2b2c38cbc7195bd00f31779b26d
#
_cell.length_a   1.000
_cell.length_b   1.000
_cell.length_c   1.000
_cell.angle_alpha   90.00
_cell.angle_beta   90.00
_cell.angle_gamma   90.00
#
_symmetry.space_group_name_H-M   'P 1'
#
loop_
_entity.id
_entity.type
_entity.pdbx_description
1 polymer ?
#
loop_
_entity_poly.entity_id
_entity_poly.type
_entity_poly.pdbx_seq_one_letter_code
_entity_poly.pdbx_strand_id
1 'polypeptide(L)'
;GISDFTSRIPNTLVAGASVALMYHITYRISKSTFAGILCAILLMSTLQFWYISHAVITDGFLFFFTLAIFGYSYLAFTNNDKSAMVKAYIAAALAVITKGPIGIILPGLILLIYICARYAIHRKDESYQLLKDIKLLFNPLGLLGFIAIASPWYIAMYSIHGEQFISGF
;
A
#
# COMPACT_ATOMS: atom_id res chain seq x y z
N GLY A 1 -32.21 10.28 -3.62
CA GLY A 1 -31.70 9.61 -4.81
C GLY A 1 -30.18 9.63 -4.82
N ILE A 2 -29.57 8.64 -5.41
CA ILE A 2 -28.11 8.60 -5.61
C ILE A 2 -27.80 9.68 -6.66
N SER A 3 -27.03 10.70 -6.27
CA SER A 3 -26.58 11.74 -7.20
C SER A 3 -25.13 11.46 -7.61
N ASP A 4 -24.72 11.93 -8.78
CA ASP A 4 -23.32 11.83 -9.26
C ASP A 4 -22.33 12.40 -8.26
N PHE A 5 -22.73 13.44 -7.54
CA PHE A 5 -21.94 14.05 -6.48
C PHE A 5 -21.65 13.06 -5.34
N THR A 6 -22.71 12.40 -4.83
CA THR A 6 -22.58 11.45 -3.71
C THR A 6 -21.69 10.26 -4.08
N SER A 7 -21.76 9.80 -5.34
CA SER A 7 -20.95 8.67 -5.82
C SER A 7 -19.45 8.99 -5.92
N ARG A 8 -19.09 10.26 -6.12
CA ARG A 8 -17.68 10.70 -6.29
C ARG A 8 -16.99 11.08 -5.00
N ILE A 9 -17.74 11.39 -3.91
CA ILE A 9 -17.19 11.80 -2.62
C ILE A 9 -16.11 10.82 -2.10
N PRO A 10 -16.34 9.49 -2.05
CA PRO A 10 -15.36 8.56 -1.51
C PRO A 10 -14.01 8.63 -2.24
N ASN A 11 -14.03 8.64 -3.58
CA ASN A 11 -12.82 8.73 -4.38
C ASN A 11 -12.08 10.06 -4.21
N THR A 12 -12.80 11.17 -4.12
CA THR A 12 -12.21 12.49 -3.88
C THR A 12 -11.54 12.55 -2.50
N LEU A 13 -12.17 12.00 -1.47
CA LEU A 13 -11.57 11.93 -0.12
C LEU A 13 -10.31 11.09 -0.11
N VAL A 14 -10.32 9.92 -0.77
CA VAL A 14 -9.15 9.04 -0.88
C VAL A 14 -8.04 9.69 -1.71
N ALA A 15 -8.38 10.45 -2.74
CA ALA A 15 -7.41 11.23 -3.49
C ALA A 15 -6.73 12.29 -2.62
N GLY A 16 -7.50 13.05 -1.82
CA GLY A 16 -6.94 13.98 -0.84
C GLY A 16 -6.03 13.29 0.19
N ALA A 17 -6.46 12.13 0.70
CA ALA A 17 -5.65 11.31 1.60
C ALA A 17 -4.37 10.80 0.92
N SER A 18 -4.40 10.46 -0.37
CA SER A 18 -3.21 10.04 -1.13
C SER A 18 -2.18 11.17 -1.25
N VAL A 19 -2.63 12.40 -1.49
CA VAL A 19 -1.75 13.59 -1.53
C VAL A 19 -1.11 13.83 -0.17
N ALA A 20 -1.90 13.77 0.90
CA ALA A 20 -1.40 13.91 2.27
C ALA A 20 -0.41 12.80 2.64
N LEU A 21 -0.68 11.57 2.23
CA LEU A 21 0.19 10.43 2.44
C LEU A 21 1.51 10.57 1.66
N MET A 22 1.46 11.01 0.41
CA MET A 22 2.64 11.28 -0.41
C MET A 22 3.54 12.32 0.26
N TYR A 23 2.96 13.44 0.72
CA TYR A 23 3.68 14.44 1.50
C TYR A 23 4.32 13.82 2.75
N HIS A 24 3.54 13.10 3.55
CA HIS A 24 4.00 12.52 4.80
C HIS A 24 5.17 11.54 4.59
N ILE A 25 5.05 10.61 3.65
CA ILE A 25 6.09 9.61 3.36
C ILE A 25 7.35 10.31 2.85
N THR A 26 7.21 11.23 1.88
CA THR A 26 8.35 11.96 1.34
C THR A 26 9.06 12.77 2.42
N TYR A 27 8.32 13.47 3.28
CA TYR A 27 8.89 14.17 4.42
C TYR A 27 9.64 13.23 5.39
N ARG A 28 9.07 12.07 5.69
CA ARG A 28 9.70 11.07 6.57
C ARG A 28 11.01 10.53 5.99
N ILE A 29 11.09 10.39 4.66
CA ILE A 29 12.26 9.89 3.94
C ILE A 29 13.33 10.97 3.81
N SER A 30 12.96 12.15 3.30
CA SER A 30 13.90 13.22 2.92
C SER A 30 14.23 14.18 4.06
N LYS A 31 13.41 14.21 5.12
CA LYS A 31 13.44 15.22 6.20
C LYS A 31 13.27 16.66 5.69
N SER A 32 12.74 16.84 4.49
CA SER A 32 12.56 18.13 3.82
C SER A 32 11.08 18.39 3.57
N THR A 33 10.55 19.47 4.14
CA THR A 33 9.19 19.95 3.89
C THR A 33 9.01 20.33 2.42
N PHE A 34 10.03 20.96 1.83
CA PHE A 34 10.00 21.35 0.43
C PHE A 34 9.85 20.13 -0.49
N ALA A 35 10.63 19.06 -0.27
CA ALA A 35 10.52 17.82 -1.04
C ALA A 35 9.12 17.19 -0.89
N GLY A 36 8.56 17.18 0.32
CA GLY A 36 7.21 16.67 0.57
C GLY A 36 6.14 17.46 -0.21
N ILE A 37 6.20 18.79 -0.16
CA ILE A 37 5.26 19.66 -0.88
C ILE A 37 5.42 19.46 -2.40
N LEU A 38 6.65 19.43 -2.90
CA LEU A 38 6.92 19.26 -4.32
C LEU A 38 6.36 17.92 -4.84
N CYS A 39 6.58 16.81 -4.14
CA CYS A 39 6.04 15.51 -4.54
C CYS A 39 4.50 15.49 -4.49
N ALA A 40 3.88 16.14 -3.51
CA ALA A 40 2.44 16.25 -3.43
C ALA A 40 1.86 17.05 -4.62
N ILE A 41 2.49 18.17 -4.99
CA ILE A 41 2.08 18.97 -6.16
C ILE A 41 2.29 18.17 -7.45
N LEU A 42 3.43 17.50 -7.61
CA LEU A 42 3.69 16.67 -8.78
C LEU A 42 2.65 15.54 -8.92
N LEU A 43 2.27 14.88 -7.80
CA LEU A 43 1.21 13.89 -7.84
C LEU A 43 -0.10 14.47 -8.33
N MET A 44 -0.53 15.63 -7.80
CA MET A 44 -1.78 16.28 -8.21
C MET A 44 -1.76 16.74 -9.67
N SER A 45 -0.59 17.06 -10.23
CA SER A 45 -0.44 17.52 -11.61
C SER A 45 -0.43 16.38 -12.63
N THR A 46 -0.36 15.11 -12.20
CA THR A 46 -0.39 13.96 -13.12
C THR A 46 -1.79 13.72 -13.67
N LEU A 47 -1.91 13.59 -14.99
CA LEU A 47 -3.19 13.34 -15.67
C LEU A 47 -3.87 12.05 -15.17
N GLN A 48 -3.07 10.99 -14.94
CA GLN A 48 -3.58 9.72 -14.45
C GLN A 48 -4.21 9.85 -13.05
N PHE A 49 -3.58 10.59 -12.14
CA PHE A 49 -4.11 10.81 -10.80
C PHE A 49 -5.37 11.68 -10.84
N TRP A 50 -5.39 12.70 -11.69
CA TRP A 50 -6.58 13.52 -11.91
C TRP A 50 -7.77 12.66 -12.39
N TYR A 51 -7.55 11.79 -13.38
CA TYR A 51 -8.58 10.88 -13.87
C TYR A 51 -9.11 9.95 -12.76
N ILE A 52 -8.23 9.26 -12.04
CA ILE A 52 -8.60 8.30 -10.99
C ILE A 52 -9.36 8.99 -9.84
N SER A 53 -9.00 10.24 -9.50
CA SER A 53 -9.64 10.99 -8.41
C SER A 53 -11.07 11.42 -8.71
N HIS A 54 -11.46 11.52 -9.99
CA HIS A 54 -12.78 11.94 -10.42
C HIS A 54 -13.67 10.77 -10.93
N ALA A 55 -13.08 9.66 -11.28
CA ALA A 55 -13.81 8.48 -11.73
C ALA A 55 -14.44 7.72 -10.55
N VAL A 56 -15.61 7.11 -10.77
CA VAL A 56 -16.26 6.24 -9.78
C VAL A 56 -15.71 4.80 -9.95
N ILE A 57 -14.46 4.60 -9.59
CA ILE A 57 -13.73 3.32 -9.72
C ILE A 57 -12.96 3.02 -8.46
N THR A 58 -12.65 1.75 -8.23
CA THR A 58 -11.90 1.30 -7.05
C THR A 58 -10.39 1.59 -7.15
N ASP A 59 -9.90 2.04 -8.29
CA ASP A 59 -8.48 2.27 -8.55
C ASP A 59 -7.88 3.39 -7.67
N GLY A 60 -8.69 4.38 -7.27
CA GLY A 60 -8.27 5.40 -6.32
C GLY A 60 -7.89 4.82 -4.95
N PHE A 61 -8.70 3.90 -4.45
CA PHE A 61 -8.43 3.17 -3.21
C PHE A 61 -7.21 2.28 -3.34
N LEU A 62 -7.11 1.52 -4.44
CA LEU A 62 -5.95 0.66 -4.70
C LEU A 62 -4.65 1.48 -4.77
N PHE A 63 -4.69 2.65 -5.43
CA PHE A 63 -3.55 3.57 -5.49
C PHE A 63 -3.12 4.02 -4.10
N PHE A 64 -4.07 4.48 -3.26
CA PHE A 64 -3.80 4.91 -1.89
C PHE A 64 -3.13 3.81 -1.06
N PHE A 65 -3.69 2.60 -1.09
CA PHE A 65 -3.14 1.48 -0.33
C PHE A 65 -1.78 1.03 -0.88
N THR A 66 -1.59 1.00 -2.19
CA THR A 66 -0.30 0.67 -2.80
C THR A 66 0.78 1.69 -2.43
N LEU A 67 0.44 2.98 -2.44
CA LEU A 67 1.32 4.06 -1.98
C LEU A 67 1.70 3.85 -0.51
N ALA A 68 0.74 3.48 0.34
CA ALA A 68 0.98 3.18 1.76
C ALA A 68 1.88 1.95 1.92
N ILE A 69 1.65 0.87 1.17
CA ILE A 69 2.49 -0.35 1.20
C ILE A 69 3.94 0.04 0.90
N PHE A 70 4.21 0.70 -0.21
CA PHE A 70 5.58 1.03 -0.61
C PHE A 70 6.23 2.02 0.35
N GLY A 71 5.52 3.08 0.73
CA GLY A 71 6.06 4.11 1.61
C GLY A 71 6.40 3.58 3.00
N TYR A 72 5.48 2.85 3.63
CA TYR A 72 5.73 2.29 4.96
C TYR A 72 6.71 1.12 4.92
N SER A 73 6.73 0.28 3.89
CA SER A 73 7.75 -0.76 3.74
C SER A 73 9.15 -0.15 3.57
N TYR A 74 9.29 0.90 2.77
CA TYR A 74 10.56 1.59 2.62
C TYR A 74 11.06 2.18 3.95
N LEU A 75 10.18 2.86 4.69
CA LEU A 75 10.49 3.39 6.02
C LEU A 75 10.85 2.27 7.01
N ALA A 76 10.16 1.13 6.94
CA ALA A 76 10.44 -0.02 7.77
C ALA A 76 11.83 -0.59 7.51
N PHE A 77 12.21 -0.81 6.26
CA PHE A 77 13.53 -1.34 5.89
C PHE A 77 14.67 -0.36 6.19
N THR A 78 14.43 0.95 5.99
CA THR A 78 15.47 1.96 6.21
C THR A 78 15.72 2.21 7.69
N ASN A 79 14.68 2.24 8.51
CA ASN A 79 14.76 2.57 9.94
C ASN A 79 14.67 1.34 10.85
N ASN A 80 14.57 0.12 10.30
CA ASN A 80 14.27 -1.10 11.05
C ASN A 80 13.00 -0.97 11.93
N ASP A 81 11.97 -0.30 11.39
CA ASP A 81 10.75 0.05 12.13
C ASP A 81 9.65 -1.00 11.90
N LYS A 82 9.45 -1.86 12.92
CA LYS A 82 8.41 -2.89 12.91
C LYS A 82 6.99 -2.29 12.83
N SER A 83 6.77 -1.11 13.40
CA SER A 83 5.47 -0.44 13.36
C SER A 83 5.12 0.04 11.96
N ALA A 84 6.12 0.56 11.23
CA ALA A 84 5.93 0.92 9.82
C ALA A 84 5.57 -0.34 8.98
N MET A 85 6.23 -1.48 9.22
CA MET A 85 5.89 -2.73 8.53
C MET A 85 4.45 -3.18 8.83
N VAL A 86 3.99 -3.08 10.07
CA VAL A 86 2.58 -3.39 10.42
C VAL A 86 1.61 -2.50 9.64
N LYS A 87 1.90 -1.21 9.50
CA LYS A 87 1.07 -0.29 8.69
C LYS A 87 1.04 -0.70 7.20
N ALA A 88 2.18 -1.17 6.67
CA ALA A 88 2.23 -1.70 5.30
C ALA A 88 1.35 -2.95 5.15
N TYR A 89 1.34 -3.86 6.11
CA TYR A 89 0.48 -5.05 6.10
C TYR A 89 -1.01 -4.71 6.21
N ILE A 90 -1.38 -3.73 7.04
CA ILE A 90 -2.76 -3.22 7.12
C ILE A 90 -3.19 -2.65 5.76
N ALA A 91 -2.34 -1.85 5.13
CA ALA A 91 -2.61 -1.32 3.80
C ALA A 91 -2.73 -2.44 2.74
N ALA A 92 -1.90 -3.49 2.82
CA ALA A 92 -1.97 -4.65 1.94
C ALA A 92 -3.29 -5.42 2.11
N ALA A 93 -3.76 -5.61 3.33
CA ALA A 93 -5.06 -6.25 3.60
C ALA A 93 -6.22 -5.45 2.97
N LEU A 94 -6.21 -4.12 3.12
CA LEU A 94 -7.22 -3.25 2.53
C LEU A 94 -7.13 -3.21 0.99
N ALA A 95 -5.92 -3.26 0.43
CA ALA A 95 -5.71 -3.37 -1.02
C ALA A 95 -6.30 -4.68 -1.58
N VAL A 96 -6.12 -5.80 -0.86
CA VAL A 96 -6.67 -7.11 -1.25
C VAL A 96 -8.21 -7.11 -1.17
N ILE A 97 -8.80 -6.48 -0.15
CA ILE A 97 -10.26 -6.31 -0.08
C ILE A 97 -10.78 -5.46 -1.25
N THR A 98 -9.99 -4.45 -1.67
CA THR A 98 -10.40 -3.51 -2.73
C THR A 98 -10.42 -4.15 -4.13
N LYS A 99 -9.41 -4.94 -4.49
CA LYS A 99 -9.24 -5.46 -5.87
C LYS A 99 -8.74 -6.92 -5.91
N GLY A 100 -8.90 -7.67 -4.84
CA GLY A 100 -8.50 -9.07 -4.76
C GLY A 100 -6.98 -9.29 -4.69
N PRO A 101 -6.49 -10.47 -5.10
CA PRO A 101 -5.10 -10.88 -4.92
C PRO A 101 -4.06 -9.94 -5.54
N ILE A 102 -4.43 -9.21 -6.59
CA ILE A 102 -3.53 -8.24 -7.26
C ILE A 102 -3.03 -7.16 -6.28
N GLY A 103 -3.85 -6.83 -5.28
CA GLY A 103 -3.53 -5.84 -4.24
C GLY A 103 -2.30 -6.21 -3.38
N ILE A 104 -1.91 -7.48 -3.34
CA ILE A 104 -0.71 -7.94 -2.62
C ILE A 104 0.34 -8.55 -3.55
N ILE A 105 -0.05 -9.23 -4.62
CA ILE A 105 0.89 -9.92 -5.51
C ILE A 105 1.84 -8.91 -6.15
N LEU A 106 1.32 -7.85 -6.75
CA LEU A 106 2.14 -6.85 -7.43
C LEU A 106 3.05 -6.09 -6.45
N PRO A 107 2.55 -5.50 -5.34
CA PRO A 107 3.43 -4.87 -4.36
C PRO A 107 4.43 -5.85 -3.73
N GLY A 108 4.01 -7.08 -3.44
CA GLY A 108 4.87 -8.12 -2.87
C GLY A 108 6.04 -8.47 -3.79
N LEU A 109 5.79 -8.64 -5.10
CA LEU A 109 6.84 -8.88 -6.08
C LEU A 109 7.84 -7.72 -6.15
N ILE A 110 7.35 -6.48 -6.16
CA ILE A 110 8.20 -5.29 -6.18
C ILE A 110 9.06 -5.20 -4.90
N LEU A 111 8.48 -5.50 -3.74
CA LEU A 111 9.23 -5.51 -2.47
C LEU A 111 10.30 -6.61 -2.44
N LEU A 112 10.03 -7.79 -3.01
CA LEU A 112 11.03 -8.85 -3.15
C LEU A 112 12.18 -8.41 -4.05
N ILE A 113 11.88 -7.81 -5.21
CA ILE A 113 12.91 -7.23 -6.11
C ILE A 113 13.72 -6.16 -5.37
N TYR A 114 13.05 -5.30 -4.59
CA TYR A 114 13.73 -4.27 -3.79
C TYR A 114 14.70 -4.86 -2.76
N ILE A 115 14.31 -5.92 -2.04
CA ILE A 115 15.19 -6.60 -1.07
C ILE A 115 16.38 -7.25 -1.79
N CYS A 116 16.17 -7.90 -2.94
CA CYS A 116 17.24 -8.46 -3.75
C CYS A 116 18.21 -7.37 -4.23
N ALA A 117 17.71 -6.23 -4.69
CA ALA A 117 18.53 -5.10 -5.10
C ALA A 117 19.33 -4.51 -3.92
N ARG A 118 18.70 -4.33 -2.75
CA ARG A 118 19.41 -3.92 -1.51
C ARG A 118 20.55 -4.87 -1.17
N TYR A 119 20.29 -6.17 -1.22
CA TYR A 119 21.33 -7.18 -0.97
C TYR A 119 22.47 -7.06 -1.99
N ALA A 120 22.17 -6.94 -3.27
CA ALA A 120 23.19 -6.84 -4.32
C ALA A 120 24.09 -5.59 -4.13
N ILE A 121 23.50 -4.47 -3.73
CA ILE A 121 24.21 -3.20 -3.50
C ILE A 121 25.07 -3.26 -2.23
N HIS A 122 24.52 -3.78 -1.13
CA HIS A 122 25.14 -3.73 0.19
C HIS A 122 25.86 -5.03 0.59
N ARG A 123 25.98 -6.03 -0.29
CA ARG A 123 26.56 -7.35 0.04
C ARG A 123 28.03 -7.29 0.54
N LYS A 124 28.74 -6.21 0.22
CA LYS A 124 30.12 -5.97 0.68
C LYS A 124 30.21 -5.18 1.98
N ASP A 125 29.08 -4.69 2.48
CA ASP A 125 28.99 -3.93 3.71
C ASP A 125 28.74 -4.90 4.87
N GLU A 126 29.72 -5.05 5.76
CA GLU A 126 29.64 -5.93 6.94
C GLU A 126 28.48 -5.56 7.88
N SER A 127 28.04 -4.31 7.84
CA SER A 127 26.91 -3.83 8.64
C SER A 127 25.55 -4.27 8.11
N TYR A 128 25.46 -4.67 6.82
CA TYR A 128 24.22 -5.06 6.19
C TYR A 128 23.83 -6.51 6.49
N GLN A 129 22.67 -6.71 7.04
CA GLN A 129 22.16 -8.03 7.38
C GLN A 129 20.85 -8.32 6.63
N LEU A 130 20.92 -9.11 5.56
CA LEU A 130 19.74 -9.58 4.79
C LEU A 130 18.70 -10.24 5.69
N LEU A 131 19.12 -11.00 6.69
CA LEU A 131 18.23 -11.67 7.65
C LEU A 131 17.35 -10.69 8.44
N LYS A 132 17.79 -9.44 8.65
CA LYS A 132 16.96 -8.41 9.28
C LYS A 132 15.83 -7.98 8.36
N ASP A 133 16.11 -7.75 7.08
CA ASP A 133 15.10 -7.37 6.10
C ASP A 133 14.08 -8.50 5.93
N ILE A 134 14.52 -9.75 5.86
CA ILE A 134 13.63 -10.92 5.79
C ILE A 134 12.78 -11.06 7.07
N LYS A 135 13.37 -10.96 8.26
CA LYS A 135 12.61 -11.00 9.52
C LYS A 135 11.61 -9.86 9.65
N LEU A 136 11.94 -8.69 9.10
CA LEU A 136 11.03 -7.55 9.08
C LEU A 136 9.87 -7.77 8.10
N LEU A 137 10.16 -8.34 6.92
CA LEU A 137 9.13 -8.72 5.95
C LEU A 137 8.18 -9.76 6.53
N PHE A 138 8.67 -10.77 7.24
CA PHE A 138 7.86 -11.79 7.91
C PHE A 138 7.50 -11.40 9.35
N ASN A 139 7.18 -10.11 9.59
CA ASN A 139 6.74 -9.64 10.90
C ASN A 139 5.43 -10.32 11.31
N PRO A 140 5.40 -11.12 12.40
CA PRO A 140 4.21 -11.89 12.78
C PRO A 140 3.01 -11.01 13.14
N LEU A 141 3.25 -9.85 13.75
CA LEU A 141 2.18 -8.91 14.09
C LEU A 141 1.54 -8.30 12.81
N GLY A 142 2.36 -8.02 11.81
CA GLY A 142 1.88 -7.55 10.51
C GLY A 142 1.05 -8.62 9.79
N LEU A 143 1.56 -9.86 9.74
CA LEU A 143 0.85 -11.00 9.15
C LEU A 143 -0.48 -11.29 9.86
N LEU A 144 -0.50 -11.27 11.19
CA LEU A 144 -1.73 -11.43 11.96
C LEU A 144 -2.73 -10.29 11.66
N GLY A 145 -2.26 -9.04 11.59
CA GLY A 145 -3.10 -7.91 11.21
C GLY A 145 -3.67 -8.05 9.81
N PHE A 146 -2.86 -8.50 8.84
CA PHE A 146 -3.31 -8.77 7.48
C PHE A 146 -4.43 -9.84 7.46
N ILE A 147 -4.20 -10.98 8.11
CA ILE A 147 -5.18 -12.07 8.19
C ILE A 147 -6.45 -11.59 8.89
N ALA A 148 -6.34 -10.91 10.03
CA ALA A 148 -7.48 -10.44 10.81
C ALA A 148 -8.38 -9.45 10.03
N ILE A 149 -7.81 -8.65 9.13
CA ILE A 149 -8.56 -7.68 8.32
C ILE A 149 -9.10 -8.33 7.05
N ALA A 150 -8.30 -9.13 6.34
CA ALA A 150 -8.71 -9.68 5.05
C ALA A 150 -9.64 -10.90 5.19
N SER A 151 -9.39 -11.81 6.15
CA SER A 151 -10.14 -13.08 6.26
C SER A 151 -11.64 -12.92 6.49
N PRO A 152 -12.16 -11.98 7.33
CA PRO A 152 -13.60 -11.86 7.54
C PRO A 152 -14.37 -11.58 6.25
N TRP A 153 -13.81 -10.75 5.37
CA TRP A 153 -14.41 -10.46 4.07
C TRP A 153 -14.46 -11.71 3.19
N TYR A 154 -13.34 -12.43 3.04
CA TYR A 154 -13.28 -13.62 2.21
C TYR A 154 -14.17 -14.75 2.75
N ILE A 155 -14.20 -14.94 4.08
CA ILE A 155 -15.07 -15.93 4.72
C ILE A 155 -16.54 -15.59 4.48
N ALA A 156 -16.95 -14.34 4.66
CA ALA A 156 -18.31 -13.88 4.43
C ALA A 156 -18.72 -14.07 2.96
N MET A 157 -17.88 -13.70 2.01
CA MET A 157 -18.15 -13.85 0.58
C MET A 157 -18.22 -15.32 0.16
N TYR A 158 -17.36 -16.17 0.69
CA TYR A 158 -17.41 -17.60 0.43
C TYR A 158 -18.67 -18.25 1.04
N SER A 159 -19.09 -17.86 2.25
CA SER A 159 -20.31 -18.38 2.87
C SER A 159 -21.59 -17.98 2.15
N ILE A 160 -21.60 -16.85 1.44
CA ILE A 160 -22.78 -16.35 0.68
C ILE A 160 -22.80 -16.93 -0.73
N HIS A 161 -21.66 -16.99 -1.42
CA HIS A 161 -21.58 -17.29 -2.87
C HIS A 161 -20.97 -18.68 -3.17
N GLY A 162 -20.39 -19.38 -2.18
CA GLY A 162 -19.80 -20.70 -2.35
C GLY A 162 -18.70 -20.76 -3.42
N GLU A 163 -18.73 -21.82 -4.24
CA GLU A 163 -17.73 -22.06 -5.29
C GLU A 163 -17.75 -21.00 -6.40
N GLN A 164 -18.88 -20.31 -6.62
CA GLN A 164 -18.97 -19.25 -7.62
C GLN A 164 -18.06 -18.07 -7.29
N PHE A 165 -17.81 -17.80 -6.00
CA PHE A 165 -16.87 -16.78 -5.57
C PHE A 165 -15.43 -17.11 -5.98
N ILE A 166 -15.04 -18.37 -5.84
CA ILE A 166 -13.69 -18.83 -6.20
C ILE A 166 -13.50 -18.83 -7.73
N SER A 167 -14.51 -19.28 -8.47
CA SER A 167 -14.45 -19.34 -9.94
C SER A 167 -14.44 -17.97 -10.61
N GLY A 168 -14.88 -16.92 -9.90
CA GLY A 168 -14.86 -15.53 -10.37
C GLY A 168 -13.50 -14.83 -10.24
N PHE A 169 -12.55 -15.44 -9.56
CA PHE A 169 -11.17 -14.96 -9.42
C PHE A 169 -10.22 -15.61 -10.43
#